data_4cc9a81b3c587ccf540004a59da5111e
#
_entry.id   4cc9a81b3c587ccf540004a59da5111e
#
_cell.length_a   1.000
_cell.length_b   1.000
_cell.length_c   1.000
_cell.angle_alpha   90.00
_cell.angle_beta   90.00
_cell.angle_gamma   90.00
#
_symmetry.space_group_name_H-M   'P 1'
#
loop_
_entity.id
_entity.type
_entity.pdbx_description
1 polymer ?
#
loop_
_entity_poly.entity_id
_entity_poly.type
_entity_poly.pdbx_seq_one_letter_code
_entity_poly.pdbx_strand_id
1 'polypeptide(L)'
;MARLAPIDETAAGPAAPGADWLTGWRNGPAGGPDASPDWLGTARADAAGRFAGRGLPDRRVEDWRYTNLAHLTGLELDWAPAPAEVAKESLPALVFGREAECRLVLVNGQVRPALSTVPALPEGTVLTSLAEALASGHPGVADLLKQRVAVDGGALKALNDSWLEDGYVLIVPDGVTVDMPIEILSVGTGGALPPAYQPRNLIVAGAGSRVTVVEHHVGLCIGGYFANLVTDVVAGAEAIVRLCKVQDESREAVHIALLDAALDSGAMFDSFCFTLGGRISRNELRVSLDAPGAHCRLNGAYLAGGRQHCDHTTSVDHVAPETHSEQLYKGVLDGRARAVFQGKVTVRPDAQKVEGHQMSRALLLSETAEVNTKPELFIHADDVQCSHGATAGDLDGEALFYLRSRGVPEGQARQLLVEAFLNEAIDAVALAGMRLPLERNVARWMAERPRP
;
A
#
# COMPACT_ATOMS: atom_id res chain seq x y z
N MET A 1 -7.40 27.26 5.31
CA MET A 1 -7.45 25.79 5.44
C MET A 1 -8.55 25.28 4.53
N ALA A 2 -8.22 24.74 3.37
CA ALA A 2 -9.19 24.13 2.48
C ALA A 2 -9.57 22.77 3.10
N ARG A 3 -10.78 22.68 3.66
CA ARG A 3 -11.36 21.39 4.07
C ARG A 3 -11.92 20.72 2.83
N LEU A 4 -11.55 19.46 2.59
CA LEU A 4 -12.20 18.65 1.59
C LEU A 4 -13.71 18.60 1.85
N ALA A 5 -14.52 18.87 0.82
CA ALA A 5 -15.98 18.84 0.94
C ALA A 5 -16.48 17.44 1.34
N PRO A 6 -17.66 17.30 1.97
CA PRO A 6 -18.24 15.98 2.23
C PRO A 6 -18.38 15.18 0.94
N ILE A 7 -18.07 13.88 0.97
CA ILE A 7 -18.28 13.00 -0.17
C ILE A 7 -19.77 12.93 -0.44
N ASP A 8 -20.22 13.52 -1.54
CA ASP A 8 -21.58 13.31 -2.04
C ASP A 8 -21.61 11.99 -2.81
N GLU A 9 -22.19 10.98 -2.22
CA GLU A 9 -22.22 9.61 -2.72
C GLU A 9 -23.13 9.42 -3.93
N THR A 10 -23.94 10.43 -4.25
CA THR A 10 -24.95 10.36 -5.33
C THR A 10 -24.49 11.00 -6.63
N ALA A 11 -23.41 11.78 -6.62
CA ALA A 11 -22.93 12.47 -7.80
C ALA A 11 -22.15 11.52 -8.71
N ALA A 12 -22.84 10.87 -9.64
CA ALA A 12 -22.20 10.40 -10.87
C ALA A 12 -21.90 11.63 -11.74
N GLY A 13 -20.81 12.35 -11.41
CA GLY A 13 -20.28 13.39 -12.28
C GLY A 13 -19.75 12.77 -13.59
N PRO A 14 -19.66 13.53 -14.71
CA PRO A 14 -19.00 13.08 -15.91
C PRO A 14 -17.58 12.66 -15.54
N ALA A 15 -17.07 11.58 -16.18
CA ALA A 15 -15.68 11.19 -16.06
C ALA A 15 -14.80 12.43 -16.26
N ALA A 16 -13.96 12.76 -15.28
CA ALA A 16 -13.11 13.93 -15.39
C ALA A 16 -12.23 13.78 -16.64
N PRO A 17 -12.11 14.80 -17.48
CA PRO A 17 -11.16 14.78 -18.56
C PRO A 17 -9.76 14.60 -17.95
N GLY A 18 -9.07 13.52 -18.29
CA GLY A 18 -7.71 13.26 -17.81
C GLY A 18 -6.73 14.39 -18.18
N ALA A 19 -7.10 15.21 -19.16
CA ALA A 19 -6.35 16.36 -19.60
C ALA A 19 -6.20 17.47 -18.54
N ASP A 20 -7.20 17.70 -17.69
CA ASP A 20 -7.15 18.76 -16.68
C ASP A 20 -6.20 18.42 -15.54
N TRP A 21 -6.11 17.14 -15.18
CA TRP A 21 -5.18 16.63 -14.19
C TRP A 21 -3.73 16.67 -14.64
N LEU A 22 -3.49 16.63 -15.95
CA LEU A 22 -2.16 16.75 -16.56
C LEU A 22 -1.75 18.21 -16.82
N THR A 23 -2.54 19.20 -16.44
CA THR A 23 -2.19 20.61 -16.66
C THR A 23 -0.93 20.99 -15.89
N GLY A 24 -0.74 20.48 -14.67
CA GLY A 24 0.50 20.61 -13.92
C GLY A 24 1.69 19.89 -14.60
N TRP A 25 1.43 18.75 -15.27
CA TRP A 25 2.44 18.01 -16.01
C TRP A 25 2.95 18.72 -17.26
N ARG A 26 2.12 19.51 -17.94
CA ARG A 26 2.52 20.28 -19.15
C ARG A 26 3.68 21.26 -18.87
N ASN A 27 3.85 21.65 -17.62
CA ASN A 27 4.97 22.45 -17.19
C ASN A 27 6.21 21.61 -16.81
N GLY A 28 6.09 20.27 -16.87
CA GLY A 28 7.11 19.28 -16.50
C GLY A 28 7.42 19.28 -15.00
N PRO A 29 8.08 18.24 -14.49
CA PRO A 29 8.70 18.33 -13.18
C PRO A 29 9.70 19.49 -13.21
N ALA A 30 9.73 20.28 -12.14
CA ALA A 30 10.58 21.48 -12.01
C ALA A 30 12.10 21.18 -11.95
N GLY A 31 12.53 19.97 -12.29
CA GLY A 31 13.92 19.53 -12.44
C GLY A 31 14.31 19.55 -13.91
N GLY A 32 15.21 20.45 -14.28
CA GLY A 32 15.62 20.70 -15.64
C GLY A 32 16.06 19.46 -16.43
N PRO A 33 16.03 19.54 -17.74
CA PRO A 33 16.21 18.44 -18.70
C PRO A 33 17.63 17.84 -18.74
N ASP A 34 18.60 18.40 -18.09
CA ASP A 34 20.02 18.12 -18.38
C ASP A 34 20.58 16.82 -17.81
N ALA A 35 19.83 16.07 -16.96
CA ALA A 35 20.32 14.82 -16.35
C ALA A 35 19.41 13.60 -16.53
N SER A 36 18.24 13.73 -17.16
CA SER A 36 17.34 12.60 -17.35
C SER A 36 17.69 11.81 -18.60
N PRO A 37 17.71 10.45 -18.56
CA PRO A 37 17.92 9.64 -19.75
C PRO A 37 16.86 9.90 -20.84
N ASP A 38 17.25 9.91 -22.11
CA ASP A 38 16.37 10.19 -23.27
C ASP A 38 15.09 9.34 -23.28
N TRP A 39 15.19 8.06 -22.90
CA TRP A 39 14.05 7.14 -22.85
C TRP A 39 12.98 7.56 -21.82
N LEU A 40 13.36 8.25 -20.75
CA LEU A 40 12.45 8.61 -19.67
C LEU A 40 11.43 9.66 -20.10
N GLY A 41 11.84 10.63 -20.92
CA GLY A 41 10.94 11.62 -21.50
C GLY A 41 9.86 10.97 -22.36
N THR A 42 10.25 10.02 -23.21
CA THR A 42 9.30 9.26 -24.05
C THR A 42 8.35 8.43 -23.18
N ALA A 43 8.87 7.70 -22.18
CA ALA A 43 8.06 6.87 -21.29
C ALA A 43 7.02 7.70 -20.51
N ARG A 44 7.41 8.87 -20.00
CA ARG A 44 6.50 9.81 -19.32
C ARG A 44 5.41 10.32 -20.27
N ALA A 45 5.76 10.71 -21.49
CA ALA A 45 4.81 11.20 -22.48
C ALA A 45 3.79 10.12 -22.87
N ASP A 46 4.24 8.91 -23.12
CA ASP A 46 3.38 7.76 -23.44
C ASP A 46 2.43 7.43 -22.29
N ALA A 47 2.93 7.46 -21.06
CA ALA A 47 2.13 7.23 -19.86
C ALA A 47 1.09 8.33 -19.65
N ALA A 48 1.46 9.59 -19.87
CA ALA A 48 0.54 10.73 -19.84
C ALA A 48 -0.56 10.58 -20.90
N GLY A 49 -0.23 10.12 -22.10
CA GLY A 49 -1.20 9.81 -23.16
C GLY A 49 -2.17 8.69 -22.73
N ARG A 50 -1.68 7.62 -22.12
CA ARG A 50 -2.52 6.54 -21.57
C ARG A 50 -3.48 7.05 -20.49
N PHE A 51 -2.98 7.87 -19.55
CA PHE A 51 -3.82 8.47 -18.51
C PHE A 51 -4.86 9.43 -19.12
N ALA A 52 -4.47 10.31 -20.03
CA ALA A 52 -5.38 11.26 -20.68
C ALA A 52 -6.53 10.55 -21.43
N GLY A 53 -6.24 9.39 -22.05
CA GLY A 53 -7.23 8.59 -22.75
C GLY A 53 -8.22 7.85 -21.82
N ARG A 54 -7.83 7.59 -20.57
CA ARG A 54 -8.66 6.83 -19.59
C ARG A 54 -9.33 7.72 -18.57
N GLY A 55 -8.68 8.77 -18.13
CA GLY A 55 -9.08 9.58 -16.98
C GLY A 55 -8.99 8.82 -15.66
N LEU A 56 -9.50 9.42 -14.59
CA LEU A 56 -9.65 8.75 -13.30
C LEU A 56 -10.67 7.60 -13.40
N PRO A 57 -10.38 6.47 -12.76
CA PRO A 57 -11.32 5.35 -12.76
C PRO A 57 -12.60 5.73 -12.03
N ASP A 58 -13.73 5.34 -12.60
CA ASP A 58 -15.06 5.46 -12.01
C ASP A 58 -15.64 4.07 -11.67
N ARG A 59 -16.85 4.04 -11.13
CA ARG A 59 -17.55 2.81 -10.71
C ARG A 59 -17.89 1.86 -11.88
N ARG A 60 -17.70 2.25 -13.16
CA ARG A 60 -17.87 1.39 -14.33
C ARG A 60 -16.64 0.53 -14.58
N VAL A 61 -15.50 0.94 -14.05
CA VAL A 61 -14.30 0.09 -14.03
C VAL A 61 -14.47 -0.93 -12.92
N GLU A 62 -14.48 -2.23 -13.25
CA GLU A 62 -14.83 -3.30 -12.34
C GLU A 62 -14.02 -3.28 -11.04
N ASP A 63 -12.71 -3.10 -11.12
CA ASP A 63 -11.81 -3.05 -9.96
C ASP A 63 -12.01 -1.80 -9.08
N TRP A 64 -12.79 -0.81 -9.57
CA TRP A 64 -13.09 0.46 -8.89
C TRP A 64 -14.56 0.62 -8.54
N ARG A 65 -15.35 -0.43 -8.72
CA ARG A 65 -16.81 -0.39 -8.52
C ARG A 65 -17.22 0.11 -7.13
N TYR A 66 -16.45 -0.22 -6.12
CA TYR A 66 -16.73 0.12 -4.73
C TYR A 66 -15.94 1.34 -4.23
N THR A 67 -14.96 1.83 -4.98
CA THR A 67 -14.11 2.97 -4.59
C THR A 67 -14.28 4.11 -5.58
N ASN A 68 -14.77 5.25 -5.10
CA ASN A 68 -15.08 6.40 -5.93
C ASN A 68 -14.09 7.53 -5.69
N LEU A 69 -13.40 7.97 -6.74
CA LEU A 69 -12.44 9.08 -6.72
C LEU A 69 -13.02 10.39 -7.28
N ALA A 70 -14.31 10.46 -7.60
CA ALA A 70 -14.91 11.64 -8.23
C ALA A 70 -14.70 12.95 -7.44
N HIS A 71 -14.60 12.86 -6.10
CA HIS A 71 -14.34 14.07 -5.29
C HIS A 71 -12.96 14.69 -5.55
N LEU A 72 -11.97 13.92 -6.03
CA LEU A 72 -10.66 14.45 -6.39
C LEU A 72 -10.74 15.40 -7.59
N THR A 73 -11.71 15.20 -8.49
CA THR A 73 -11.83 16.01 -9.71
C THR A 73 -12.18 17.47 -9.47
N GLY A 74 -12.78 17.77 -8.31
CA GLY A 74 -13.11 19.13 -7.88
C GLY A 74 -12.05 19.79 -7.01
N LEU A 75 -10.92 19.12 -6.75
CA LEU A 75 -9.85 19.67 -5.93
C LEU A 75 -8.78 20.34 -6.79
N GLU A 76 -8.39 21.53 -6.39
CA GLU A 76 -7.16 22.15 -6.88
C GLU A 76 -6.00 21.55 -6.07
N LEU A 77 -5.12 20.80 -6.75
CA LEU A 77 -3.97 20.12 -6.17
C LEU A 77 -2.68 20.82 -6.56
N ASP A 78 -1.73 20.88 -5.64
CA ASP A 78 -0.36 21.30 -5.94
C ASP A 78 0.44 20.09 -6.44
N TRP A 79 0.66 20.02 -7.75
CA TRP A 79 1.36 18.92 -8.43
C TRP A 79 2.89 19.06 -8.41
N ALA A 80 3.41 20.22 -8.04
CA ALA A 80 4.83 20.45 -7.91
C ALA A 80 5.12 21.17 -6.57
N PRO A 81 4.74 20.56 -5.44
CA PRO A 81 4.88 21.22 -4.15
C PRO A 81 6.35 21.59 -3.91
N ALA A 82 6.58 22.81 -3.46
CA ALA A 82 7.89 23.21 -3.00
C ALA A 82 8.39 22.25 -1.92
N PRO A 83 9.70 21.97 -1.85
CA PRO A 83 10.25 21.10 -0.85
C PRO A 83 9.83 21.54 0.55
N ALA A 84 9.02 20.71 1.23
CA ALA A 84 8.58 21.00 2.59
C ALA A 84 9.76 20.86 3.56
N GLU A 85 9.92 21.88 4.43
CA GLU A 85 10.84 21.79 5.55
C GLU A 85 10.19 20.99 6.67
N VAL A 86 10.81 19.88 7.04
CA VAL A 86 10.40 19.00 8.14
C VAL A 86 11.54 18.95 9.15
N ALA A 87 11.26 19.35 10.39
CA ALA A 87 12.24 19.22 11.46
C ALA A 87 12.42 17.73 11.84
N LYS A 88 13.66 17.31 12.05
CA LYS A 88 13.97 15.92 12.39
C LYS A 88 13.26 15.47 13.69
N GLU A 89 13.08 16.38 14.62
CA GLU A 89 12.42 16.19 15.91
C GLU A 89 10.90 15.97 15.79
N SER A 90 10.31 16.38 14.65
CA SER A 90 8.88 16.17 14.39
C SER A 90 8.58 14.79 13.77
N LEU A 91 9.61 14.06 13.35
CA LEU A 91 9.45 12.74 12.80
C LEU A 91 9.02 11.75 13.89
N PRO A 92 8.11 10.79 13.59
CA PRO A 92 7.74 9.76 14.53
C PRO A 92 8.97 8.90 14.89
N ALA A 93 8.92 8.30 16.08
CA ALA A 93 9.89 7.27 16.45
C ALA A 93 9.84 6.11 15.44
N LEU A 94 10.93 5.33 15.38
CA LEU A 94 10.95 4.08 14.60
C LEU A 94 9.77 3.18 15.00
N VAL A 95 9.08 2.62 14.00
CA VAL A 95 7.87 1.81 14.26
C VAL A 95 8.17 0.60 15.13
N PHE A 96 9.34 -0.02 14.96
CA PHE A 96 9.76 -1.23 15.68
C PHE A 96 10.83 -0.99 16.77
N GLY A 97 11.03 0.25 17.19
CA GLY A 97 11.92 0.59 18.30
C GLY A 97 13.40 0.76 17.91
N ARG A 98 14.31 0.67 18.90
CA ARG A 98 15.72 1.03 18.74
C ARG A 98 16.56 0.04 17.91
N GLU A 99 16.00 -1.08 17.48
CA GLU A 99 16.76 -2.14 16.79
C GLU A 99 16.98 -1.85 15.31
N ALA A 100 16.28 -0.90 14.71
CA ALA A 100 16.49 -0.52 13.32
C ALA A 100 17.09 0.87 13.24
N GLU A 101 18.37 0.88 12.99
CA GLU A 101 19.11 2.12 12.74
C GLU A 101 19.07 2.54 11.26
N CYS A 102 18.44 1.75 10.38
CA CYS A 102 18.31 2.06 8.97
C CYS A 102 16.95 2.68 8.65
N ARG A 103 16.94 3.98 8.39
CA ARG A 103 15.73 4.72 8.01
C ARG A 103 16.01 5.62 6.81
N LEU A 104 15.26 5.40 5.73
CA LEU A 104 15.17 6.32 4.60
C LEU A 104 13.89 7.14 4.73
N VAL A 105 13.99 8.48 4.64
CA VAL A 105 12.86 9.39 4.80
C VAL A 105 12.48 10.01 3.46
N LEU A 106 11.20 9.93 3.12
CA LEU A 106 10.60 10.64 2.01
C LEU A 106 9.63 11.70 2.57
N VAL A 107 9.66 12.89 1.98
CA VAL A 107 8.68 13.94 2.27
C VAL A 107 7.96 14.29 0.98
N ASN A 108 6.64 14.14 0.95
CA ASN A 108 5.82 14.29 -0.26
C ASN A 108 6.40 13.52 -1.46
N GLY A 109 6.81 12.28 -1.21
CA GLY A 109 7.35 11.38 -2.24
C GLY A 109 8.81 11.58 -2.64
N GLN A 110 9.50 12.60 -2.12
CA GLN A 110 10.91 12.89 -2.42
C GLN A 110 11.83 12.45 -1.28
N VAL A 111 12.89 11.73 -1.58
CA VAL A 111 13.88 11.30 -0.59
C VAL A 111 14.60 12.49 0.02
N ARG A 112 14.75 12.49 1.34
CA ARG A 112 15.43 13.52 2.14
C ARG A 112 16.66 12.95 2.85
N PRO A 113 17.84 12.99 2.25
CA PRO A 113 19.06 12.46 2.86
C PRO A 113 19.36 13.07 4.23
N ALA A 114 19.11 14.37 4.42
CA ALA A 114 19.37 15.05 5.68
C ALA A 114 18.49 14.56 6.85
N LEU A 115 17.33 13.97 6.56
CA LEU A 115 16.42 13.39 7.55
C LEU A 115 16.62 11.87 7.71
N SER A 116 17.35 11.26 6.79
CA SER A 116 17.58 9.82 6.72
C SER A 116 18.78 9.40 7.58
N THR A 117 18.80 8.15 7.99
CA THR A 117 19.93 7.49 8.64
C THR A 117 20.08 6.12 7.98
N VAL A 118 21.08 5.99 7.11
CA VAL A 118 21.37 4.75 6.39
C VAL A 118 22.79 4.32 6.78
N PRO A 119 22.96 3.30 7.63
CA PRO A 119 24.27 2.77 7.99
C PRO A 119 24.89 2.02 6.80
N ALA A 120 26.11 1.54 6.98
CA ALA A 120 26.71 0.64 6.01
C ALA A 120 25.86 -0.65 5.89
N LEU A 121 25.34 -0.88 4.72
CA LEU A 121 24.61 -2.11 4.38
C LEU A 121 25.59 -3.19 3.90
N PRO A 122 25.18 -4.47 3.86
CA PRO A 122 25.99 -5.54 3.30
C PRO A 122 26.51 -5.20 1.89
N GLU A 123 27.68 -5.68 1.54
CA GLU A 123 28.36 -5.37 0.27
C GLU A 123 27.44 -5.58 -0.95
N GLY A 124 27.44 -4.61 -1.84
CA GLY A 124 26.62 -4.60 -3.05
C GLY A 124 25.14 -4.22 -2.84
N THR A 125 24.68 -4.09 -1.58
CA THR A 125 23.32 -3.62 -1.31
C THR A 125 23.19 -2.12 -1.61
N VAL A 126 22.18 -1.74 -2.38
CA VAL A 126 21.90 -0.34 -2.74
C VAL A 126 20.60 0.08 -2.08
N LEU A 127 20.62 1.17 -1.32
CA LEU A 127 19.44 1.88 -0.83
C LEU A 127 19.62 3.36 -1.13
N THR A 128 18.89 3.86 -2.09
CA THR A 128 19.03 5.24 -2.59
C THR A 128 17.71 5.80 -3.10
N SER A 129 17.70 7.07 -3.53
CA SER A 129 16.56 7.63 -4.22
C SER A 129 16.48 7.16 -5.68
N LEU A 130 15.27 7.09 -6.23
CA LEU A 130 15.09 6.79 -7.65
C LEU A 130 15.74 7.86 -8.53
N ALA A 131 15.61 9.13 -8.15
CA ALA A 131 16.22 10.26 -8.87
C ALA A 131 17.74 10.09 -8.96
N GLU A 132 18.40 9.73 -7.85
CA GLU A 132 19.84 9.49 -7.81
C GLU A 132 20.24 8.26 -8.64
N ALA A 133 19.50 7.16 -8.54
CA ALA A 133 19.75 5.95 -9.32
C ALA A 133 19.63 6.21 -10.83
N LEU A 134 18.69 7.03 -11.25
CA LEU A 134 18.53 7.43 -12.66
C LEU A 134 19.64 8.39 -13.11
N ALA A 135 20.00 9.39 -12.29
CA ALA A 135 21.06 10.34 -12.61
C ALA A 135 22.43 9.69 -12.70
N SER A 136 22.71 8.69 -11.84
CA SER A 136 23.96 7.90 -11.88
C SER A 136 24.00 6.86 -13.01
N GLY A 137 22.88 6.66 -13.72
CA GLY A 137 22.77 5.67 -14.80
C GLY A 137 22.87 4.23 -14.30
N HIS A 138 22.33 3.92 -13.11
CA HIS A 138 22.38 2.56 -12.57
C HIS A 138 21.70 1.56 -13.56
N PRO A 139 22.45 0.63 -14.16
CA PRO A 139 21.98 -0.13 -15.33
C PRO A 139 20.76 -1.00 -15.02
N GLY A 140 20.75 -1.70 -13.89
CA GLY A 140 19.63 -2.56 -13.51
C GLY A 140 18.34 -1.80 -13.22
N VAL A 141 18.42 -0.54 -12.75
CA VAL A 141 17.26 0.29 -12.45
C VAL A 141 16.58 0.77 -13.74
N ALA A 142 17.37 1.30 -14.67
CA ALA A 142 16.83 1.81 -15.95
C ALA A 142 16.12 0.72 -16.76
N ASP A 143 16.71 -0.46 -16.87
CA ASP A 143 16.14 -1.56 -17.64
C ASP A 143 14.90 -2.13 -17.00
N LEU A 144 14.88 -2.27 -15.68
CA LEU A 144 13.69 -2.69 -14.95
C LEU A 144 12.55 -1.68 -15.11
N LEU A 145 12.81 -0.39 -14.95
CA LEU A 145 11.80 0.64 -15.12
C LEU A 145 11.19 0.65 -16.53
N LYS A 146 12.01 0.53 -17.58
CA LYS A 146 11.52 0.42 -18.96
C LYS A 146 10.53 -0.73 -19.12
N GLN A 147 10.87 -1.90 -18.56
CA GLN A 147 9.98 -3.06 -18.59
C GLN A 147 8.69 -2.80 -17.82
N ARG A 148 8.78 -2.25 -16.60
CA ARG A 148 7.63 -2.02 -15.74
C ARG A 148 6.70 -0.92 -16.25
N VAL A 149 7.22 0.16 -16.84
CA VAL A 149 6.40 1.23 -17.44
C VAL A 149 5.64 0.75 -18.68
N ALA A 150 6.18 -0.24 -19.41
CA ALA A 150 5.52 -0.85 -20.55
C ALA A 150 4.30 -1.70 -20.16
N VAL A 151 4.22 -2.18 -18.91
CA VAL A 151 3.10 -2.99 -18.43
C VAL A 151 1.91 -2.08 -18.08
N ASP A 152 0.75 -2.42 -18.64
CA ASP A 152 -0.49 -1.75 -18.28
C ASP A 152 -0.93 -2.11 -16.86
N GLY A 153 -1.01 -1.11 -16.00
CA GLY A 153 -1.45 -1.23 -14.61
C GLY A 153 -2.66 -0.37 -14.27
N GLY A 154 -3.38 0.12 -15.28
CA GLY A 154 -4.53 0.99 -15.09
C GLY A 154 -4.21 2.48 -15.05
N ALA A 155 -5.24 3.30 -14.85
CA ALA A 155 -5.14 4.76 -14.99
C ALA A 155 -4.19 5.39 -13.95
N LEU A 156 -4.26 4.98 -12.69
CA LEU A 156 -3.42 5.59 -11.63
C LEU A 156 -1.96 5.15 -11.71
N LYS A 157 -1.67 3.94 -12.22
CA LYS A 157 -0.31 3.59 -12.58
C LYS A 157 0.20 4.45 -13.74
N ALA A 158 -0.62 4.65 -14.77
CA ALA A 158 -0.26 5.53 -15.89
C ALA A 158 -0.01 6.97 -15.42
N LEU A 159 -0.78 7.48 -14.46
CA LEU A 159 -0.53 8.77 -13.82
C LEU A 159 0.83 8.78 -13.11
N ASN A 160 1.14 7.78 -12.29
CA ASN A 160 2.43 7.66 -11.61
C ASN A 160 3.59 7.55 -12.62
N ASP A 161 3.46 6.69 -13.64
CA ASP A 161 4.45 6.52 -14.70
C ASP A 161 4.71 7.84 -15.48
N SER A 162 3.72 8.74 -15.58
CA SER A 162 3.87 10.03 -16.25
C SER A 162 4.72 11.03 -15.46
N TRP A 163 4.89 10.82 -14.16
CA TRP A 163 5.73 11.65 -13.29
C TRP A 163 7.13 11.09 -13.11
N LEU A 164 7.30 9.87 -12.65
CA LEU A 164 8.59 9.16 -12.47
C LEU A 164 9.73 10.08 -11.97
N GLU A 165 9.48 10.84 -10.91
CA GLU A 165 10.45 11.80 -10.39
C GLU A 165 11.37 11.17 -9.36
N ASP A 166 10.79 10.67 -8.28
CA ASP A 166 11.53 10.12 -7.14
C ASP A 166 10.75 8.99 -6.47
N GLY A 167 11.31 8.45 -5.43
CA GLY A 167 10.90 7.32 -4.63
C GLY A 167 12.13 6.64 -4.09
N TYR A 168 12.03 5.39 -3.65
CA TYR A 168 13.21 4.65 -3.19
C TYR A 168 13.55 3.48 -4.12
N VAL A 169 14.84 3.16 -4.14
CA VAL A 169 15.39 1.99 -4.80
C VAL A 169 16.15 1.17 -3.78
N LEU A 170 15.76 -0.10 -3.63
CA LEU A 170 16.43 -1.08 -2.80
C LEU A 170 16.85 -2.28 -3.69
N ILE A 171 18.14 -2.54 -3.79
CA ILE A 171 18.69 -3.69 -4.50
C ILE A 171 19.51 -4.50 -3.53
N VAL A 172 19.16 -5.77 -3.37
CA VAL A 172 19.91 -6.74 -2.56
C VAL A 172 20.50 -7.79 -3.49
N PRO A 173 21.84 -7.94 -3.54
CA PRO A 173 22.48 -8.89 -4.43
C PRO A 173 22.15 -10.36 -4.09
N ASP A 174 22.51 -11.26 -5.00
CA ASP A 174 22.34 -12.70 -4.81
C ASP A 174 23.03 -13.19 -3.53
N GLY A 175 22.34 -14.02 -2.75
CA GLY A 175 22.82 -14.62 -1.52
C GLY A 175 22.99 -13.68 -0.33
N VAL A 176 22.77 -12.38 -0.50
CA VAL A 176 22.94 -11.39 0.56
C VAL A 176 21.75 -11.38 1.50
N THR A 177 22.02 -11.40 2.81
CA THR A 177 21.01 -11.20 3.85
C THR A 177 21.20 -9.83 4.49
N VAL A 178 20.13 -9.03 4.49
CA VAL A 178 20.04 -7.78 5.25
C VAL A 178 19.32 -8.08 6.56
N ASP A 179 20.08 -8.29 7.63
CA ASP A 179 19.56 -8.75 8.92
C ASP A 179 18.70 -7.69 9.61
N MET A 180 19.06 -6.40 9.47
CA MET A 180 18.28 -5.32 10.05
C MET A 180 17.09 -4.96 9.15
N PRO A 181 15.90 -4.72 9.70
CA PRO A 181 14.81 -4.16 8.94
C PRO A 181 15.15 -2.76 8.43
N ILE A 182 14.77 -2.48 7.18
CA ILE A 182 14.90 -1.16 6.56
C ILE A 182 13.57 -0.43 6.72
N GLU A 183 13.55 0.69 7.45
CA GLU A 183 12.36 1.53 7.52
C GLU A 183 12.38 2.59 6.41
N ILE A 184 11.31 2.63 5.64
CA ILE A 184 11.00 3.67 4.67
C ILE A 184 9.90 4.55 5.28
N LEU A 185 10.29 5.70 5.83
CA LEU A 185 9.35 6.64 6.42
C LEU A 185 8.85 7.61 5.35
N SER A 186 7.59 7.51 4.99
CA SER A 186 6.92 8.39 4.03
C SER A 186 6.06 9.41 4.78
N VAL A 187 6.42 10.68 4.67
CA VAL A 187 5.79 11.80 5.37
C VAL A 187 4.97 12.63 4.40
N GLY A 188 3.65 12.67 4.62
CA GLY A 188 2.76 13.62 3.95
C GLY A 188 2.70 14.94 4.71
N THR A 189 2.89 16.06 4.03
CA THR A 189 2.75 17.39 4.62
C THR A 189 1.59 18.15 3.98
N GLY A 190 1.11 19.18 4.65
CA GLY A 190 0.14 20.12 4.08
C GLY A 190 0.83 21.26 3.33
N GLY A 191 0.04 22.00 2.56
CA GLY A 191 0.43 23.20 1.85
C GLY A 191 -0.72 24.20 1.76
N ALA A 192 -0.52 25.30 1.03
CA ALA A 192 -1.59 26.25 0.71
C ALA A 192 -2.67 25.58 -0.14
N LEU A 193 -2.27 24.75 -1.09
CA LEU A 193 -3.08 23.75 -1.78
C LEU A 193 -2.64 22.36 -1.30
N PRO A 194 -3.54 21.35 -1.34
CA PRO A 194 -3.19 19.98 -1.02
C PRO A 194 -2.09 19.46 -1.97
N PRO A 195 -0.93 19.03 -1.46
CA PRO A 195 0.12 18.44 -2.30
C PRO A 195 -0.35 17.16 -2.99
N ALA A 196 0.08 16.96 -4.24
CA ALA A 196 -0.06 15.70 -4.97
C ALA A 196 1.32 15.16 -5.33
N TYR A 197 1.60 13.91 -5.02
CA TYR A 197 2.90 13.31 -5.29
C TYR A 197 2.78 11.84 -5.72
N GLN A 198 3.75 11.40 -6.55
CA GLN A 198 3.70 10.16 -7.30
C GLN A 198 4.99 9.34 -7.09
N PRO A 199 5.34 8.89 -5.87
CA PRO A 199 6.58 8.15 -5.68
C PRO A 199 6.53 6.81 -6.42
N ARG A 200 7.67 6.47 -7.04
CA ARG A 200 7.92 5.19 -7.69
C ARG A 200 9.01 4.44 -6.95
N ASN A 201 8.71 3.26 -6.44
CA ASN A 201 9.62 2.49 -5.62
C ASN A 201 10.00 1.18 -6.32
N LEU A 202 11.23 0.74 -6.08
CA LEU A 202 11.77 -0.53 -6.59
C LEU A 202 12.38 -1.32 -5.46
N ILE A 203 12.01 -2.60 -5.34
CA ILE A 203 12.66 -3.58 -4.48
C ILE A 203 13.12 -4.73 -5.37
N VAL A 204 14.41 -4.94 -5.46
CA VAL A 204 15.02 -6.04 -6.21
C VAL A 204 15.80 -6.91 -5.25
N ALA A 205 15.34 -8.12 -5.05
CA ALA A 205 15.97 -9.14 -4.21
C ALA A 205 16.57 -10.21 -5.11
N GLY A 206 17.90 -10.30 -5.16
CA GLY A 206 18.63 -11.29 -5.93
C GLY A 206 18.38 -12.72 -5.44
N ALA A 207 18.82 -13.72 -6.19
CA ALA A 207 18.59 -15.12 -5.86
C ALA A 207 19.16 -15.48 -4.47
N GLY A 208 18.36 -16.15 -3.63
CA GLY A 208 18.71 -16.54 -2.26
C GLY A 208 18.89 -15.39 -1.28
N SER A 209 18.60 -14.14 -1.67
CA SER A 209 18.72 -12.99 -0.80
C SER A 209 17.58 -12.90 0.21
N ARG A 210 17.80 -12.12 1.29
CA ARG A 210 16.79 -11.92 2.34
C ARG A 210 16.75 -10.46 2.75
N VAL A 211 15.55 -9.87 2.78
CA VAL A 211 15.34 -8.49 3.22
C VAL A 211 13.98 -8.29 3.87
N THR A 212 13.96 -7.42 4.87
CA THR A 212 12.72 -6.94 5.50
C THR A 212 12.63 -5.43 5.35
N VAL A 213 11.52 -4.96 4.78
CA VAL A 213 11.21 -3.55 4.60
C VAL A 213 9.97 -3.20 5.43
N VAL A 214 10.02 -2.08 6.12
CA VAL A 214 8.88 -1.52 6.83
C VAL A 214 8.55 -0.16 6.23
N GLU A 215 7.48 -0.08 5.46
CA GLU A 215 6.94 1.20 4.98
C GLU A 215 6.06 1.81 6.08
N HIS A 216 6.43 2.99 6.54
CA HIS A 216 5.66 3.74 7.53
C HIS A 216 5.17 5.05 6.91
N HIS A 217 3.88 5.14 6.61
CA HIS A 217 3.23 6.31 6.01
C HIS A 217 2.53 7.12 7.09
N VAL A 218 2.93 8.40 7.23
CA VAL A 218 2.40 9.31 8.26
C VAL A 218 2.04 10.66 7.67
N GLY A 219 1.06 11.34 8.27
CA GLY A 219 0.74 12.72 7.96
C GLY A 219 1.17 13.66 9.10
N LEU A 220 2.02 14.65 8.80
CA LEU A 220 2.38 15.72 9.75
C LEU A 220 1.48 16.95 9.62
N CYS A 221 0.30 16.80 9.03
CA CYS A 221 -0.67 17.88 8.85
C CYS A 221 -2.09 17.39 9.17
N ILE A 222 -2.98 18.33 9.48
CA ILE A 222 -4.42 18.07 9.63
C ILE A 222 -5.11 18.10 8.25
N GLY A 223 -4.46 18.70 7.23
CA GLY A 223 -4.98 18.87 5.88
C GLY A 223 -4.88 17.58 5.03
N GLY A 224 -5.48 17.65 3.84
CA GLY A 224 -5.41 16.60 2.85
C GLY A 224 -4.17 16.70 1.97
N TYR A 225 -3.84 15.61 1.33
CA TYR A 225 -2.91 15.47 0.21
C TYR A 225 -3.33 14.26 -0.64
N PHE A 226 -2.79 14.18 -1.84
CA PHE A 226 -2.98 13.04 -2.71
C PHE A 226 -1.65 12.32 -2.93
N ALA A 227 -1.55 11.11 -2.40
CA ALA A 227 -0.42 10.21 -2.60
C ALA A 227 -0.84 9.08 -3.53
N ASN A 228 -0.15 8.92 -4.66
CA ASN A 228 -0.36 7.82 -5.59
C ASN A 228 0.96 7.08 -5.81
N LEU A 229 1.14 6.00 -5.09
CA LEU A 229 2.38 5.24 -5.02
C LEU A 229 2.35 4.04 -5.96
N VAL A 230 3.49 3.75 -6.58
CA VAL A 230 3.69 2.48 -7.28
C VAL A 230 4.99 1.86 -6.79
N THR A 231 4.91 0.60 -6.34
CA THR A 231 6.06 -0.17 -5.87
C THR A 231 6.18 -1.44 -6.72
N ASP A 232 7.33 -1.63 -7.36
CA ASP A 232 7.67 -2.88 -8.05
C ASP A 232 8.57 -3.73 -7.17
N VAL A 233 8.24 -5.01 -7.02
CA VAL A 233 9.04 -6.00 -6.30
C VAL A 233 9.46 -7.09 -7.28
N VAL A 234 10.75 -7.39 -7.32
CA VAL A 234 11.30 -8.52 -8.07
C VAL A 234 12.04 -9.40 -7.08
N ALA A 235 11.58 -10.62 -6.91
CA ALA A 235 12.22 -11.61 -6.05
C ALA A 235 12.79 -12.75 -6.91
N GLY A 236 14.13 -12.83 -6.95
CA GLY A 236 14.86 -13.90 -7.64
C GLY A 236 14.66 -15.26 -6.95
N ALA A 237 15.17 -16.31 -7.56
CA ALA A 237 15.00 -17.68 -7.06
C ALA A 237 15.40 -17.80 -5.58
N GLU A 238 14.56 -18.45 -4.75
CA GLU A 238 14.77 -18.63 -3.30
C GLU A 238 14.92 -17.33 -2.48
N ALA A 239 14.64 -16.17 -3.06
CA ALA A 239 14.68 -14.89 -2.34
C ALA A 239 13.53 -14.79 -1.34
N ILE A 240 13.78 -14.11 -0.21
CA ILE A 240 12.77 -13.83 0.81
C ILE A 240 12.63 -12.32 0.97
N VAL A 241 11.48 -11.79 0.56
CA VAL A 241 11.10 -10.39 0.75
C VAL A 241 9.95 -10.31 1.75
N ARG A 242 10.17 -9.60 2.87
CA ARG A 242 9.13 -9.26 3.83
C ARG A 242 8.84 -7.78 3.77
N LEU A 243 7.58 -7.43 3.57
CA LEU A 243 7.13 -6.04 3.51
C LEU A 243 6.02 -5.82 4.54
N CYS A 244 6.28 -4.97 5.53
CA CYS A 244 5.26 -4.54 6.47
C CYS A 244 4.93 -3.07 6.22
N LYS A 245 3.71 -2.78 5.81
CA LYS A 245 3.22 -1.42 5.59
C LYS A 245 2.35 -0.98 6.76
N VAL A 246 2.71 0.14 7.39
CA VAL A 246 1.89 0.81 8.42
C VAL A 246 1.46 2.16 7.87
N GLN A 247 0.16 2.37 7.74
CA GLN A 247 -0.42 3.59 7.23
C GLN A 247 -1.25 4.28 8.31
N ASP A 248 -0.74 5.40 8.82
CA ASP A 248 -1.38 6.26 9.84
C ASP A 248 -1.29 7.73 9.40
N GLU A 249 -1.95 8.01 8.29
CA GLU A 249 -1.91 9.30 7.63
C GLU A 249 -3.05 10.22 8.09
N SER A 250 -2.99 11.49 7.68
CA SER A 250 -4.09 12.44 7.90
C SER A 250 -5.43 11.85 7.44
N ARG A 251 -6.47 12.02 8.26
CA ARG A 251 -7.84 11.58 7.92
C ARG A 251 -8.46 12.33 6.73
N GLU A 252 -7.78 13.32 6.21
CA GLU A 252 -8.17 14.05 4.99
C GLU A 252 -7.29 13.65 3.78
N ALA A 253 -6.29 12.79 3.96
CA ALA A 253 -5.43 12.31 2.88
C ALA A 253 -6.14 11.30 1.99
N VAL A 254 -5.76 11.31 0.71
CA VAL A 254 -6.10 10.25 -0.23
C VAL A 254 -4.82 9.49 -0.56
N HIS A 255 -4.80 8.23 -0.18
CA HIS A 255 -3.68 7.32 -0.38
C HIS A 255 -4.08 6.21 -1.33
N ILE A 256 -3.46 6.17 -2.48
CA ILE A 256 -3.61 5.09 -3.46
C ILE A 256 -2.24 4.44 -3.63
N ALA A 257 -2.15 3.15 -3.43
CA ALA A 257 -0.92 2.41 -3.60
C ALA A 257 -1.15 1.16 -4.45
N LEU A 258 -0.32 0.99 -5.46
CA LEU A 258 -0.21 -0.22 -6.26
C LEU A 258 1.15 -0.86 -5.99
N LEU A 259 1.14 -2.14 -5.66
CA LEU A 259 2.34 -2.96 -5.57
C LEU A 259 2.24 -4.10 -6.58
N ASP A 260 3.22 -4.20 -7.47
CA ASP A 260 3.37 -5.29 -8.44
C ASP A 260 4.58 -6.15 -8.06
N ALA A 261 4.38 -7.41 -7.66
CA ALA A 261 5.44 -8.35 -7.31
C ALA A 261 5.54 -9.50 -8.31
N ALA A 262 6.77 -9.82 -8.73
CA ALA A 262 7.08 -10.97 -9.56
C ALA A 262 8.02 -11.91 -8.80
N LEU A 263 7.65 -13.19 -8.67
CA LEU A 263 8.35 -14.17 -7.86
C LEU A 263 8.87 -15.32 -8.73
N ASP A 264 10.18 -15.53 -8.67
CA ASP A 264 10.88 -16.65 -9.31
C ASP A 264 10.82 -17.94 -8.43
N SER A 265 11.45 -19.00 -8.87
CA SER A 265 11.41 -20.33 -8.25
C SER A 265 11.73 -20.31 -6.77
N GLY A 266 10.87 -20.89 -5.94
CA GLY A 266 11.03 -20.95 -4.49
C GLY A 266 11.05 -19.60 -3.77
N ALA A 267 10.86 -18.49 -4.47
CA ALA A 267 10.83 -17.16 -3.86
C ALA A 267 9.64 -16.99 -2.91
N MET A 268 9.83 -16.26 -1.84
CA MET A 268 8.81 -15.93 -0.85
C MET A 268 8.58 -14.42 -0.76
N PHE A 269 7.33 -14.00 -0.95
CA PHE A 269 6.87 -12.65 -0.66
C PHE A 269 5.84 -12.65 0.48
N ASP A 270 6.19 -12.03 1.60
CA ASP A 270 5.35 -11.92 2.78
C ASP A 270 5.00 -10.47 3.03
N SER A 271 3.75 -10.08 2.78
CA SER A 271 3.25 -8.72 2.92
C SER A 271 2.21 -8.62 4.03
N PHE A 272 2.39 -7.64 4.91
CA PHE A 272 1.40 -7.25 5.90
C PHE A 272 1.07 -5.77 5.77
N CYS A 273 -0.22 -5.44 5.63
CA CYS A 273 -0.69 -4.06 5.54
C CYS A 273 -1.57 -3.70 6.74
N PHE A 274 -1.15 -2.69 7.51
CA PHE A 274 -1.92 -2.15 8.63
C PHE A 274 -2.39 -0.73 8.30
N THR A 275 -3.72 -0.54 8.18
CA THR A 275 -4.32 0.71 7.71
C THR A 275 -5.18 1.35 8.78
N LEU A 276 -4.86 2.60 9.15
CA LEU A 276 -5.60 3.42 10.12
C LEU A 276 -6.03 4.77 9.55
N GLY A 277 -5.19 5.35 8.69
CA GLY A 277 -5.30 6.71 8.19
C GLY A 277 -6.04 6.82 6.87
N GLY A 278 -6.04 8.05 6.35
CA GLY A 278 -6.64 8.38 5.06
C GLY A 278 -8.15 8.60 5.12
N ARG A 279 -8.63 9.57 4.35
CA ARG A 279 -10.05 9.69 4.00
C ARG A 279 -10.45 8.59 3.03
N ILE A 280 -9.59 8.36 2.02
CA ILE A 280 -9.61 7.19 1.15
C ILE A 280 -8.23 6.57 1.23
N SER A 281 -8.19 5.29 1.51
CA SER A 281 -7.00 4.47 1.46
C SER A 281 -7.28 3.26 0.60
N ARG A 282 -6.59 3.13 -0.55
CA ARG A 282 -6.64 1.94 -1.39
C ARG A 282 -5.25 1.34 -1.51
N ASN A 283 -5.12 0.09 -1.10
CA ASN A 283 -3.92 -0.71 -1.24
C ASN A 283 -4.22 -1.87 -2.20
N GLU A 284 -3.62 -1.82 -3.38
CA GLU A 284 -3.75 -2.83 -4.41
C GLU A 284 -2.43 -3.60 -4.52
N LEU A 285 -2.49 -4.92 -4.30
CA LEU A 285 -1.34 -5.82 -4.40
C LEU A 285 -1.58 -6.81 -5.53
N ARG A 286 -0.67 -6.84 -6.49
CA ARG A 286 -0.65 -7.80 -7.58
C ARG A 286 0.59 -8.65 -7.44
N VAL A 287 0.43 -9.96 -7.42
CA VAL A 287 1.53 -10.91 -7.27
C VAL A 287 1.46 -11.93 -8.37
N SER A 288 2.55 -12.10 -9.10
CA SER A 288 2.72 -13.17 -10.08
C SER A 288 3.70 -14.20 -9.54
N LEU A 289 3.25 -15.46 -9.50
CA LEU A 289 4.03 -16.61 -9.09
C LEU A 289 4.53 -17.31 -10.36
N ASP A 290 5.68 -16.83 -10.88
CA ASP A 290 6.12 -17.08 -12.25
C ASP A 290 6.86 -18.42 -12.41
N ALA A 291 7.29 -19.03 -11.29
CA ALA A 291 8.06 -20.27 -11.32
C ALA A 291 7.68 -21.22 -10.16
N PRO A 292 8.01 -22.53 -10.27
CA PRO A 292 7.61 -23.54 -9.29
C PRO A 292 8.11 -23.24 -7.88
N GLY A 293 7.29 -23.55 -6.87
CA GLY A 293 7.60 -23.36 -5.46
C GLY A 293 7.52 -21.92 -4.97
N ALA A 294 7.18 -20.96 -5.83
CA ALA A 294 6.97 -19.58 -5.43
C ALA A 294 5.78 -19.49 -4.46
N HIS A 295 5.93 -18.66 -3.43
CA HIS A 295 4.98 -18.54 -2.33
C HIS A 295 4.70 -17.08 -1.99
N CYS A 296 3.44 -16.69 -1.81
CA CYS A 296 3.10 -15.39 -1.24
C CYS A 296 2.12 -15.50 -0.06
N ARG A 297 2.32 -14.64 0.95
CA ARG A 297 1.35 -14.36 2.01
C ARG A 297 0.99 -12.89 1.98
N LEU A 298 -0.30 -12.60 1.83
CA LEU A 298 -0.82 -11.24 1.76
C LEU A 298 -1.82 -11.03 2.90
N ASN A 299 -1.33 -10.50 4.02
CA ASN A 299 -2.14 -10.31 5.21
C ASN A 299 -2.38 -8.83 5.48
N GLY A 300 -3.45 -8.53 6.20
CA GLY A 300 -3.72 -7.16 6.58
C GLY A 300 -4.70 -7.00 7.73
N ALA A 301 -4.56 -5.88 8.44
CA ALA A 301 -5.53 -5.43 9.41
C ALA A 301 -5.85 -3.95 9.15
N TYR A 302 -7.11 -3.57 9.29
CA TYR A 302 -7.51 -2.19 9.09
C TYR A 302 -8.57 -1.74 10.11
N LEU A 303 -8.48 -0.47 10.50
CA LEU A 303 -9.46 0.17 11.37
C LEU A 303 -9.91 1.47 10.71
N ALA A 304 -11.20 1.57 10.46
CA ALA A 304 -11.79 2.74 9.83
C ALA A 304 -12.93 3.30 10.68
N GLY A 305 -12.93 4.61 10.87
CA GLY A 305 -13.95 5.32 11.67
C GLY A 305 -14.51 6.54 10.94
N GLY A 306 -15.61 7.07 11.46
CA GLY A 306 -16.22 8.28 10.90
C GLY A 306 -16.72 8.08 9.47
N ARG A 307 -16.06 8.68 8.48
CA ARG A 307 -16.38 8.58 7.04
C ARG A 307 -15.20 8.08 6.19
N GLN A 308 -14.24 7.42 6.82
CA GLN A 308 -13.11 6.86 6.11
C GLN A 308 -13.55 5.75 5.15
N HIS A 309 -12.85 5.65 4.03
CA HIS A 309 -13.00 4.57 3.06
C HIS A 309 -11.67 3.81 2.96
N CYS A 310 -11.70 2.51 3.28
CA CYS A 310 -10.53 1.64 3.26
C CYS A 310 -10.74 0.51 2.25
N ASP A 311 -9.87 0.40 1.25
CA ASP A 311 -9.97 -0.59 0.18
C ASP A 311 -8.67 -1.41 0.11
N HIS A 312 -8.80 -2.73 0.29
CA HIS A 312 -7.76 -3.70 0.05
C HIS A 312 -8.13 -4.56 -1.15
N THR A 313 -7.39 -4.40 -2.23
CA THR A 313 -7.56 -5.18 -3.46
C THR A 313 -6.33 -6.04 -3.68
N THR A 314 -6.51 -7.34 -3.86
CA THR A 314 -5.42 -8.28 -4.14
C THR A 314 -5.68 -9.04 -5.43
N SER A 315 -4.62 -9.31 -6.18
CA SER A 315 -4.65 -10.19 -7.35
C SER A 315 -3.44 -11.09 -7.34
N VAL A 316 -3.65 -12.39 -7.20
CA VAL A 316 -2.58 -13.39 -7.26
C VAL A 316 -2.76 -14.24 -8.51
N ASP A 317 -1.72 -14.29 -9.33
CA ASP A 317 -1.65 -15.11 -10.56
C ASP A 317 -0.69 -16.26 -10.36
N HIS A 318 -1.22 -17.46 -10.25
CA HIS A 318 -0.46 -18.71 -10.23
C HIS A 318 -0.14 -19.10 -11.68
N VAL A 319 1.05 -18.72 -12.15
CA VAL A 319 1.51 -18.99 -13.51
C VAL A 319 2.16 -20.36 -13.63
N ALA A 320 2.90 -20.76 -12.58
CA ALA A 320 3.65 -22.00 -12.53
C ALA A 320 3.03 -23.02 -11.56
N PRO A 321 3.36 -24.33 -11.69
CA PRO A 321 2.89 -25.36 -10.77
C PRO A 321 3.56 -25.27 -9.38
N GLU A 322 2.97 -25.97 -8.41
CA GLU A 322 3.50 -26.12 -7.04
C GLU A 322 3.68 -24.76 -6.33
N THR A 323 2.81 -23.79 -6.62
CA THR A 323 2.84 -22.45 -6.02
C THR A 323 1.76 -22.30 -4.95
N HIS A 324 2.03 -21.41 -3.95
CA HIS A 324 1.15 -21.26 -2.80
C HIS A 324 0.81 -19.79 -2.56
N SER A 325 -0.46 -19.52 -2.21
CA SER A 325 -0.91 -18.18 -1.78
C SER A 325 -1.84 -18.26 -0.58
N GLU A 326 -1.59 -17.39 0.39
CA GLU A 326 -2.38 -17.28 1.61
C GLU A 326 -2.75 -15.83 1.86
N GLN A 327 -4.04 -15.55 2.16
CA GLN A 327 -4.51 -14.20 2.37
C GLN A 327 -5.44 -14.14 3.59
N LEU A 328 -5.13 -13.27 4.54
CA LEU A 328 -5.98 -12.99 5.71
C LEU A 328 -6.12 -11.50 5.93
N TYR A 329 -7.33 -10.98 5.74
CA TYR A 329 -7.66 -9.59 6.02
C TYR A 329 -8.70 -9.48 7.12
N LYS A 330 -8.41 -8.65 8.13
CA LYS A 330 -9.33 -8.37 9.23
C LYS A 330 -9.57 -6.88 9.39
N GLY A 331 -10.83 -6.48 9.41
CA GLY A 331 -11.23 -5.09 9.51
C GLY A 331 -12.16 -4.80 10.68
N VAL A 332 -12.05 -3.59 11.22
CA VAL A 332 -12.98 -3.07 12.23
C VAL A 332 -13.47 -1.70 11.77
N LEU A 333 -14.77 -1.56 11.66
CA LEU A 333 -15.42 -0.35 11.15
C LEU A 333 -16.36 0.25 12.18
N ASP A 334 -16.33 1.58 12.26
CA ASP A 334 -17.22 2.34 13.14
C ASP A 334 -17.78 3.60 12.46
N GLY A 335 -18.88 4.12 12.98
CA GLY A 335 -19.55 5.30 12.44
C GLY A 335 -20.13 5.01 11.04
N ARG A 336 -19.70 5.79 10.05
CA ARG A 336 -20.10 5.65 8.64
C ARG A 336 -18.93 5.20 7.77
N ALA A 337 -17.97 4.53 8.37
CA ALA A 337 -16.82 4.03 7.65
C ALA A 337 -17.24 2.94 6.66
N ARG A 338 -16.52 2.90 5.55
CA ARG A 338 -16.69 1.88 4.52
C ARG A 338 -15.39 1.16 4.28
N ALA A 339 -15.48 -0.15 4.12
CA ALA A 339 -14.35 -0.94 3.68
C ALA A 339 -14.69 -1.78 2.46
N VAL A 340 -13.66 -2.12 1.72
CA VAL A 340 -13.71 -3.00 0.57
C VAL A 340 -12.59 -4.04 0.71
N PHE A 341 -12.91 -5.29 0.46
CA PHE A 341 -11.93 -6.33 0.18
C PHE A 341 -12.27 -6.97 -1.17
N GLN A 342 -11.38 -6.85 -2.13
CA GLN A 342 -11.46 -7.55 -3.39
C GLN A 342 -10.25 -8.48 -3.50
N GLY A 343 -10.49 -9.78 -3.56
CA GLY A 343 -9.42 -10.76 -3.65
C GLY A 343 -9.61 -11.63 -4.89
N LYS A 344 -8.68 -11.57 -5.84
CA LYS A 344 -8.70 -12.37 -7.05
C LYS A 344 -7.55 -13.35 -7.04
N VAL A 345 -7.84 -14.64 -7.20
CA VAL A 345 -6.85 -15.68 -7.45
C VAL A 345 -7.11 -16.27 -8.84
N THR A 346 -6.08 -16.24 -9.67
CA THR A 346 -6.09 -16.87 -10.99
C THR A 346 -5.11 -18.03 -10.99
N VAL A 347 -5.56 -19.20 -11.41
CA VAL A 347 -4.71 -20.40 -11.60
C VAL A 347 -4.68 -20.72 -13.09
N ARG A 348 -3.48 -20.65 -13.69
CA ARG A 348 -3.30 -20.91 -15.11
C ARG A 348 -3.45 -22.40 -15.45
N PRO A 349 -3.73 -22.77 -16.72
CA PRO A 349 -3.97 -24.18 -17.08
C PRO A 349 -2.83 -25.15 -16.71
N ASP A 350 -1.58 -24.70 -16.84
CA ASP A 350 -0.40 -25.50 -16.55
C ASP A 350 0.05 -25.45 -15.08
N ALA A 351 -0.59 -24.59 -14.27
CA ALA A 351 -0.28 -24.42 -12.85
C ALA A 351 -0.97 -25.49 -11.99
N GLN A 352 -0.47 -26.71 -12.04
CA GLN A 352 -0.98 -27.83 -11.23
C GLN A 352 -0.41 -27.82 -9.81
N LYS A 353 -1.07 -28.47 -8.86
CA LYS A 353 -0.70 -28.58 -7.45
C LYS A 353 -0.59 -27.21 -6.76
N VAL A 354 -1.49 -26.33 -7.11
CA VAL A 354 -1.59 -25.00 -6.48
C VAL A 354 -2.42 -25.08 -5.21
N GLU A 355 -1.95 -24.39 -4.17
CA GLU A 355 -2.72 -24.13 -2.96
C GLU A 355 -2.99 -22.63 -2.83
N GLY A 356 -4.28 -22.24 -2.80
CA GLY A 356 -4.68 -20.83 -2.75
C GLY A 356 -5.81 -20.59 -1.75
N HIS A 357 -5.56 -19.80 -0.69
CA HIS A 357 -6.54 -19.54 0.36
C HIS A 357 -6.75 -18.05 0.59
N GLN A 358 -8.02 -17.64 0.62
CA GLN A 358 -8.41 -16.26 0.93
C GLN A 358 -9.40 -16.23 2.09
N MET A 359 -9.16 -15.34 3.06
CA MET A 359 -10.10 -15.07 4.15
C MET A 359 -10.21 -13.58 4.42
N SER A 360 -11.42 -13.05 4.39
CA SER A 360 -11.71 -11.67 4.80
C SER A 360 -12.78 -11.66 5.89
N ARG A 361 -12.49 -11.01 7.02
CA ARG A 361 -13.43 -10.86 8.12
C ARG A 361 -13.54 -9.41 8.57
N ALA A 362 -14.74 -8.94 8.86
CA ALA A 362 -14.95 -7.58 9.34
C ALA A 362 -15.90 -7.54 10.53
N LEU A 363 -15.57 -6.72 11.52
CA LEU A 363 -16.46 -6.32 12.61
C LEU A 363 -17.05 -4.94 12.31
N LEU A 364 -18.38 -4.84 12.36
CA LEU A 364 -19.12 -3.61 12.21
C LEU A 364 -19.59 -3.16 13.60
N LEU A 365 -18.98 -2.10 14.13
CA LEU A 365 -19.26 -1.59 15.48
C LEU A 365 -20.43 -0.58 15.52
N SER A 366 -20.97 -0.23 14.35
CA SER A 366 -22.12 0.65 14.18
C SER A 366 -23.00 0.16 13.03
N GLU A 367 -24.30 0.45 13.11
CA GLU A 367 -25.30 0.08 12.10
C GLU A 367 -25.08 0.76 10.74
N THR A 368 -24.32 1.86 10.71
CA THR A 368 -24.05 2.65 9.50
C THR A 368 -22.69 2.35 8.86
N ALA A 369 -21.89 1.48 9.48
CA ALA A 369 -20.67 0.97 8.89
C ALA A 369 -20.99 -0.07 7.80
N GLU A 370 -20.19 -0.08 6.75
CA GLU A 370 -20.42 -0.95 5.58
C GLU A 370 -19.11 -1.63 5.15
N VAL A 371 -19.18 -2.91 4.82
CA VAL A 371 -18.09 -3.64 4.18
C VAL A 371 -18.58 -4.32 2.91
N ASN A 372 -17.84 -4.17 1.83
CA ASN A 372 -18.05 -4.87 0.57
C ASN A 372 -16.93 -5.88 0.37
N THR A 373 -17.29 -7.15 0.20
CA THR A 373 -16.33 -8.23 -0.03
C THR A 373 -16.60 -8.92 -1.36
N LYS A 374 -15.55 -9.04 -2.18
CA LYS A 374 -15.60 -9.67 -3.50
C LYS A 374 -14.43 -10.64 -3.67
N PRO A 375 -14.48 -11.85 -3.08
CA PRO A 375 -13.50 -12.87 -3.38
C PRO A 375 -13.83 -13.56 -4.71
N GLU A 376 -12.82 -13.73 -5.57
CA GLU A 376 -12.95 -14.33 -6.90
C GLU A 376 -11.88 -15.41 -7.12
N LEU A 377 -12.29 -16.56 -7.67
CA LEU A 377 -11.41 -17.66 -8.04
C LEU A 377 -11.59 -17.99 -9.53
N PHE A 378 -10.53 -17.82 -10.31
CA PHE A 378 -10.46 -18.18 -11.73
C PHE A 378 -9.53 -19.37 -11.90
N ILE A 379 -10.07 -20.57 -11.84
CA ILE A 379 -9.29 -21.80 -11.80
C ILE A 379 -9.38 -22.51 -13.16
N HIS A 380 -8.24 -22.65 -13.83
CA HIS A 380 -8.12 -23.29 -15.14
C HIS A 380 -7.31 -24.59 -15.09
N ALA A 381 -6.88 -25.04 -13.91
CA ALA A 381 -6.18 -26.30 -13.66
C ALA A 381 -7.04 -27.25 -12.84
N ASP A 382 -6.78 -28.57 -12.93
CA ASP A 382 -7.62 -29.60 -12.30
C ASP A 382 -7.11 -30.05 -10.92
N ASP A 383 -5.79 -30.18 -10.74
CA ASP A 383 -5.15 -30.62 -9.49
C ASP A 383 -4.76 -29.42 -8.61
N VAL A 384 -5.75 -28.83 -7.91
CA VAL A 384 -5.54 -27.66 -7.07
C VAL A 384 -6.39 -27.68 -5.81
N GLN A 385 -5.96 -26.98 -4.78
CA GLN A 385 -6.69 -26.74 -3.54
C GLN A 385 -6.89 -25.24 -3.33
N CYS A 386 -8.06 -24.73 -3.70
CA CYS A 386 -8.36 -23.31 -3.56
C CYS A 386 -9.64 -23.11 -2.73
N SER A 387 -9.60 -22.13 -1.84
CA SER A 387 -10.75 -21.75 -1.04
C SER A 387 -10.82 -20.25 -0.79
N HIS A 388 -12.02 -19.75 -0.58
CA HIS A 388 -12.22 -18.40 -0.09
C HIS A 388 -13.30 -18.36 0.98
N GLY A 389 -13.22 -17.36 1.86
CA GLY A 389 -14.24 -17.07 2.85
C GLY A 389 -14.35 -15.57 3.09
N ALA A 390 -15.58 -15.10 3.31
CA ALA A 390 -15.83 -13.72 3.67
C ALA A 390 -16.93 -13.65 4.73
N THR A 391 -16.68 -12.93 5.82
CA THR A 391 -17.67 -12.73 6.88
C THR A 391 -17.68 -11.28 7.36
N ALA A 392 -18.88 -10.79 7.66
CA ALA A 392 -19.09 -9.51 8.32
C ALA A 392 -20.11 -9.70 9.45
N GLY A 393 -19.88 -9.08 10.58
CA GLY A 393 -20.76 -9.18 11.73
C GLY A 393 -20.46 -8.16 12.81
N ASP A 394 -21.22 -8.20 13.88
CA ASP A 394 -20.98 -7.43 15.10
C ASP A 394 -20.09 -8.24 16.06
N LEU A 395 -19.72 -7.63 17.18
CA LEU A 395 -19.07 -8.31 18.30
C LEU A 395 -19.94 -9.44 18.82
N ASP A 396 -19.30 -10.55 19.18
CA ASP A 396 -19.97 -11.68 19.81
C ASP A 396 -20.68 -11.25 21.12
N GLY A 397 -22.02 -11.26 21.07
CA GLY A 397 -22.85 -10.84 22.20
C GLY A 397 -22.71 -11.73 23.42
N GLU A 398 -22.45 -13.04 23.27
CA GLU A 398 -22.23 -13.96 24.37
C GLU A 398 -20.89 -13.69 25.05
N ALA A 399 -19.84 -13.48 24.28
CA ALA A 399 -18.52 -13.12 24.78
C ALA A 399 -18.56 -11.76 25.49
N LEU A 400 -19.26 -10.77 24.94
CA LEU A 400 -19.45 -9.46 25.55
C LEU A 400 -20.21 -9.59 26.90
N PHE A 401 -21.32 -10.34 26.92
CA PHE A 401 -22.07 -10.61 28.11
C PHE A 401 -21.24 -11.32 29.19
N TYR A 402 -20.46 -12.32 28.80
CA TYR A 402 -19.58 -13.05 29.72
C TYR A 402 -18.56 -12.12 30.38
N LEU A 403 -17.85 -11.28 29.61
CA LEU A 403 -16.89 -10.32 30.17
C LEU A 403 -17.57 -9.33 31.13
N ARG A 404 -18.73 -8.81 30.78
CA ARG A 404 -19.51 -7.90 31.66
C ARG A 404 -19.97 -8.59 32.92
N SER A 405 -20.40 -9.83 32.85
CA SER A 405 -20.82 -10.61 34.04
C SER A 405 -19.67 -10.87 35.03
N ARG A 406 -18.42 -10.79 34.53
CA ARG A 406 -17.21 -10.87 35.37
C ARG A 406 -16.71 -9.52 35.87
N GLY A 407 -17.50 -8.46 35.69
CA GLY A 407 -17.20 -7.11 36.18
C GLY A 407 -16.35 -6.25 35.28
N VAL A 408 -16.07 -6.69 34.01
CA VAL A 408 -15.36 -5.87 33.03
C VAL A 408 -16.31 -4.79 32.51
N PRO A 409 -15.95 -3.50 32.60
CA PRO A 409 -16.76 -2.42 32.05
C PRO A 409 -16.99 -2.62 30.53
N GLU A 410 -18.17 -2.24 30.03
CA GLU A 410 -18.57 -2.53 28.65
C GLU A 410 -17.55 -2.01 27.61
N GLY A 411 -17.08 -0.78 27.77
CA GLY A 411 -16.07 -0.21 26.85
C GLY A 411 -14.77 -1.02 26.83
N GLN A 412 -14.33 -1.50 27.97
CA GLN A 412 -13.13 -2.35 28.06
C GLN A 412 -13.39 -3.75 27.49
N ALA A 413 -14.58 -4.31 27.72
CA ALA A 413 -14.95 -5.61 27.15
C ALA A 413 -15.00 -5.56 25.63
N ARG A 414 -15.58 -4.51 25.04
CA ARG A 414 -15.57 -4.27 23.59
C ARG A 414 -14.15 -4.13 23.05
N GLN A 415 -13.29 -3.37 23.73
CA GLN A 415 -11.89 -3.21 23.34
C GLN A 415 -11.15 -4.56 23.32
N LEU A 416 -11.28 -5.37 24.37
CA LEU A 416 -10.65 -6.70 24.43
C LEU A 416 -11.09 -7.61 23.28
N LEU A 417 -12.37 -7.59 22.93
CA LEU A 417 -12.90 -8.41 21.83
C LEU A 417 -12.38 -7.93 20.46
N VAL A 418 -12.27 -6.62 20.25
CA VAL A 418 -11.67 -6.04 19.03
C VAL A 418 -10.19 -6.39 18.95
N GLU A 419 -9.43 -6.23 20.02
CA GLU A 419 -8.02 -6.60 20.09
C GLU A 419 -7.83 -8.10 19.79
N ALA A 420 -8.60 -8.97 20.43
CA ALA A 420 -8.54 -10.41 20.18
C ALA A 420 -8.87 -10.76 18.72
N PHE A 421 -9.86 -10.08 18.13
CA PHE A 421 -10.21 -10.29 16.74
C PHE A 421 -9.08 -9.91 15.77
N LEU A 422 -8.42 -8.77 15.97
CA LEU A 422 -7.34 -8.30 15.11
C LEU A 422 -6.03 -9.06 15.36
N ASN A 423 -5.80 -9.56 16.57
CA ASN A 423 -4.56 -10.27 16.92
C ASN A 423 -4.33 -11.51 16.05
N GLU A 424 -5.37 -12.18 15.55
CA GLU A 424 -5.20 -13.29 14.61
C GLU A 424 -4.46 -12.86 13.32
N ALA A 425 -4.73 -11.65 12.82
CA ALA A 425 -3.98 -11.11 11.67
C ALA A 425 -2.62 -10.53 12.11
N ILE A 426 -2.56 -9.85 13.25
CA ILE A 426 -1.32 -9.25 13.77
C ILE A 426 -0.29 -10.34 14.10
N ASP A 427 -0.71 -11.48 14.63
CA ASP A 427 0.17 -12.61 14.94
C ASP A 427 0.78 -13.24 13.67
N ALA A 428 0.16 -13.02 12.49
CA ALA A 428 0.71 -13.46 11.20
C ALA A 428 1.83 -12.56 10.67
N VAL A 429 2.15 -11.44 11.34
CA VAL A 429 3.25 -10.55 10.91
C VAL A 429 4.58 -11.27 11.11
N ALA A 430 5.31 -11.46 10.03
CA ALA A 430 6.58 -12.18 10.05
C ALA A 430 7.73 -11.44 10.76
N LEU A 431 7.53 -10.17 11.13
CA LEU A 431 8.50 -9.35 11.85
C LEU A 431 8.11 -9.23 13.32
N ALA A 432 8.77 -9.97 14.21
CA ALA A 432 8.43 -10.09 15.63
C ALA A 432 8.34 -8.73 16.36
N GLY A 433 9.19 -7.76 16.02
CA GLY A 433 9.18 -6.41 16.61
C GLY A 433 7.95 -5.58 16.29
N MET A 434 7.15 -5.95 15.29
CA MET A 434 5.99 -5.17 14.84
C MET A 434 4.73 -5.43 15.66
N ARG A 435 4.60 -6.56 16.32
CA ARG A 435 3.38 -6.93 17.06
C ARG A 435 2.96 -5.83 18.05
N LEU A 436 3.85 -5.46 18.99
CA LEU A 436 3.54 -4.49 20.03
C LEU A 436 3.20 -3.08 19.49
N PRO A 437 3.93 -2.51 18.50
CA PRO A 437 3.51 -1.29 17.83
C PRO A 437 2.10 -1.36 17.22
N LEU A 438 1.75 -2.47 16.57
CA LEU A 438 0.42 -2.64 15.96
C LEU A 438 -0.67 -2.74 17.03
N GLU A 439 -0.47 -3.50 18.10
CA GLU A 439 -1.38 -3.58 19.26
C GLU A 439 -1.60 -2.20 19.90
N ARG A 440 -0.55 -1.39 20.05
CA ARG A 440 -0.65 -0.01 20.55
C ARG A 440 -1.49 0.88 19.65
N ASN A 441 -1.36 0.73 18.35
CA ASN A 441 -2.17 1.47 17.38
C ASN A 441 -3.65 1.06 17.46
N VAL A 442 -3.96 -0.21 17.64
CA VAL A 442 -5.34 -0.68 17.89
C VAL A 442 -5.90 -0.04 19.17
N ALA A 443 -5.16 -0.09 20.27
CA ALA A 443 -5.58 0.49 21.55
C ALA A 443 -5.79 2.01 21.44
N ARG A 444 -4.90 2.74 20.75
CA ARG A 444 -5.03 4.17 20.49
C ARG A 444 -6.32 4.46 19.68
N TRP A 445 -6.55 3.75 18.58
CA TRP A 445 -7.74 3.93 17.75
C TRP A 445 -9.02 3.70 18.55
N MET A 446 -9.06 2.66 19.39
CA MET A 446 -10.19 2.37 20.28
C MET A 446 -10.44 3.48 21.31
N ALA A 447 -9.38 4.11 21.83
CA ALA A 447 -9.49 5.21 22.81
C ALA A 447 -9.98 6.53 22.18
N GLU A 448 -9.63 6.79 20.92
CA GLU A 448 -9.98 8.00 20.17
C GLU A 448 -11.42 7.97 19.61
N ARG A 449 -12.09 6.83 19.64
CA ARG A 449 -13.45 6.69 19.13
C ARG A 449 -14.42 7.57 19.91
N PRO A 450 -15.39 8.25 19.23
CA PRO A 450 -16.52 8.83 19.92
C PRO A 450 -17.21 7.72 20.74
N ARG A 451 -17.46 7.97 22.01
CA ARG A 451 -18.27 7.04 22.81
C ARG A 451 -19.70 7.10 22.28
N PRO A 452 -20.40 5.94 22.14
CA PRO A 452 -21.78 5.89 21.67
C PRO A 452 -22.72 6.65 22.59
#